data_0aab078954f14c5d01c893ed6b75a3f4
#
_entry.id   0aab078954f14c5d01c893ed6b75a3f4
#
_cell.length_a   1.000
_cell.length_b   1.000
_cell.length_c   1.000
_cell.angle_alpha   90.00
_cell.angle_beta   90.00
_cell.angle_gamma   90.00
#
_symmetry.space_group_name_H-M   'P 1'
#
loop_
_entity.id
_entity.type
_entity.pdbx_description
1 polymer ?
#
loop_
_entity_poly.entity_id
_entity_poly.type
_entity_poly.pdbx_seq_one_letter_code
_entity_poly.pdbx_strand_id
1 'polypeptide(L)'
;MRKLLIIIGLLIYSGNLFNILAQEDKEVFIDQFAFKLERLSENAYENEYFVTLKLNKGTSYKFKITNNQDNLPGLAVIELLDTNEIILTNVLNEKYFENVNFVCNKTGFYDILIKYKDEKPGHSIIDIFMLQ
;
A
#
# COMPACT_ATOMS: atom_id res chain seq x y z
N MET A 1 -11.34 -2.50 -19.70
CA MET A 1 -10.99 -1.97 -20.56
C MET A 1 -10.91 -1.89 -21.06
N ARG A 2 -11.18 -2.02 -20.54
CA ARG A 2 -10.86 -1.47 -21.41
C ARG A 2 -10.92 -1.45 -22.14
N LYS A 3 -11.02 -1.37 -22.18
CA LYS A 3 -10.73 -0.95 -23.32
C LYS A 3 -10.56 -1.07 -24.08
N LEU A 4 -10.52 -1.12 -24.27
CA LEU A 4 -10.09 -0.78 -25.52
C LEU A 4 -10.14 -0.80 -26.13
N LEU A 5 -10.28 -0.97 -26.07
CA LEU A 5 -10.09 -0.53 -27.20
C LEU A 5 -10.07 -0.34 -27.62
N ILE A 6 -10.16 -0.58 -27.63
CA ILE A 6 -9.95 0.03 -28.61
C ILE A 6 -9.69 0.23 -28.98
N ILE A 7 -9.72 0.09 -29.00
CA ILE A 7 -9.37 0.69 -29.93
C ILE A 7 -9.20 0.86 -30.23
N ILE A 8 -9.26 0.62 -30.19
CA ILE A 8 -8.98 1.22 -31.08
C ILE A 8 -9.00 1.45 -31.36
N GLY A 9 -9.34 1.13 -30.96
CA GLY A 9 -9.28 1.64 -31.82
C GLY A 9 -9.11 1.80 -31.96
N LEU A 10 -9.18 1.55 -32.08
CA LEU A 10 -8.91 2.04 -32.83
C LEU A 10 -8.71 2.26 -33.08
N LEU A 11 -9.00 2.15 -32.98
CA LEU A 11 -8.67 2.62 -33.74
C LEU A 11 -8.61 2.87 -34.00
N ILE A 12 -8.82 2.80 -33.72
CA ILE A 12 -8.66 3.20 -34.38
C ILE A 12 -8.62 3.40 -34.60
N TYR A 13 -8.47 3.51 -34.77
CA TYR A 13 -8.19 4.01 -35.38
C TYR A 13 -7.94 4.39 -35.58
N SER A 14 -8.54 4.11 -35.10
CA SER A 14 -8.24 4.55 -35.47
C SER A 14 -7.69 4.77 -35.26
N GLY A 15 -7.67 5.01 -35.06
CA GLY A 15 -7.21 5.24 -35.00
C GLY A 15 -6.80 5.29 -34.40
N ASN A 16 -6.73 5.31 -34.51
CA ASN A 16 -6.35 5.45 -34.11
C ASN A 16 -6.11 5.06 -33.45
N LEU A 17 -6.17 4.93 -33.12
CA LEU A 17 -5.96 4.56 -32.72
C LEU A 17 -5.53 4.31 -32.08
N PHE A 18 -5.47 4.26 -31.83
CA PHE A 18 -5.11 4.13 -31.37
C PHE A 18 -4.67 4.16 -30.62
N ASN A 19 -4.64 4.34 -30.95
CA ASN A 19 -4.26 4.44 -30.06
C ASN A 19 -4.45 4.24 -29.34
N ILE A 20 -4.66 3.97 -29.09
CA ILE A 20 -4.79 3.73 -28.20
C ILE A 20 -4.22 3.53 -27.45
N LEU A 21 -4.31 3.42 -27.10
CA LEU A 21 -3.33 3.34 -26.15
C LEU A 21 -3.64 3.04 -24.73
N ALA A 22 -3.12 2.11 -24.12
CA ALA A 22 -3.27 1.87 -22.72
C ALA A 22 -2.72 3.06 -21.94
N GLN A 23 -3.56 3.68 -21.09
CA GLN A 23 -3.07 4.66 -20.15
C GLN A 23 -2.37 3.97 -19.02
N GLU A 24 -1.20 4.43 -18.68
CA GLU A 24 -0.57 4.02 -17.45
C GLU A 24 -1.29 4.67 -16.28
N ASP A 25 -1.53 3.91 -15.23
CA ASP A 25 -2.10 4.47 -14.02
C ASP A 25 -1.13 5.47 -13.42
N LYS A 26 -1.65 6.64 -13.11
CA LYS A 26 -0.84 7.64 -12.44
C LYS A 26 -0.85 7.38 -10.95
N GLU A 27 0.32 7.47 -10.35
CA GLU A 27 0.48 7.39 -8.92
C GLU A 27 0.75 8.77 -8.38
N VAL A 28 -0.10 9.21 -7.46
CA VAL A 28 0.07 10.50 -6.81
C VAL A 28 0.45 10.24 -5.37
N PHE A 29 1.65 10.67 -5.00
CA PHE A 29 2.15 10.51 -3.64
C PHE A 29 1.29 11.36 -2.68
N ILE A 30 0.83 10.75 -1.59
CA ILE A 30 0.01 11.47 -0.62
C ILE A 30 0.60 11.50 0.78
N ASP A 31 1.35 10.46 1.19
CA ASP A 31 1.93 10.47 2.54
C ASP A 31 3.03 9.44 2.66
N GLN A 32 3.82 9.58 3.73
CA GLN A 32 4.92 8.69 4.01
C GLN A 32 5.09 8.53 5.52
N PHE A 33 5.30 7.31 5.96
CA PHE A 33 5.58 7.01 7.36
C PHE A 33 6.84 6.19 7.46
N ALA A 34 7.61 6.42 8.51
CA ALA A 34 8.78 5.61 8.79
C ALA A 34 8.63 5.01 10.17
N PHE A 35 8.93 3.73 10.29
CA PHE A 35 8.93 3.05 11.57
C PHE A 35 10.27 2.35 11.76
N LYS A 36 10.95 2.73 12.84
CA LYS A 36 12.25 2.16 13.18
C LYS A 36 12.16 1.53 14.55
N LEU A 37 12.54 0.26 14.63
CA LEU A 37 12.57 -0.48 15.87
C LEU A 37 13.96 -1.11 15.99
N GLU A 38 14.83 -0.48 16.80
CA GLU A 38 16.20 -0.95 16.95
C GLU A 38 16.31 -2.06 17.99
N ARG A 39 15.39 -2.08 18.95
CA ARG A 39 15.36 -3.07 20.00
C ARG A 39 13.95 -3.48 20.27
N LEU A 40 13.77 -4.78 20.51
CA LEU A 40 12.47 -5.28 20.93
C LEU A 40 12.25 -4.95 22.40
N SER A 41 11.05 -4.49 22.71
CA SER A 41 10.60 -4.33 24.07
C SER A 41 9.91 -5.60 24.51
N GLU A 42 9.95 -5.89 25.82
CA GLU A 42 9.15 -6.98 26.38
C GLU A 42 7.65 -6.66 26.31
N ASN A 43 7.32 -5.39 26.25
CA ASN A 43 5.93 -4.96 26.05
C ASN A 43 5.64 -4.99 24.54
N ALA A 44 4.77 -5.92 24.11
CA ALA A 44 4.47 -6.10 22.70
C ALA A 44 3.93 -4.83 22.03
N TYR A 45 3.20 -3.99 22.77
CA TYR A 45 2.64 -2.77 22.20
C TYR A 45 3.71 -1.74 21.84
N GLU A 46 4.88 -1.79 22.50
CA GLU A 46 5.99 -0.88 22.17
C GLU A 46 6.70 -1.30 20.90
N ASN A 47 6.44 -2.50 20.39
CA ASN A 47 7.03 -3.01 19.16
C ASN A 47 6.13 -2.76 17.95
N GLU A 48 5.07 -1.97 18.13
CA GLU A 48 4.10 -1.68 17.09
C GLU A 48 3.96 -0.18 16.89
N TYR A 49 3.56 0.20 15.70
CA TYR A 49 3.35 1.61 15.35
C TYR A 49 1.99 1.76 14.69
N PHE A 50 1.19 2.70 15.17
CA PHE A 50 -0.12 2.98 14.62
C PHE A 50 -0.13 4.34 13.93
N VAL A 51 -0.77 4.40 12.77
CA VAL A 51 -1.03 5.64 12.05
C VAL A 51 -2.49 5.64 11.65
N THR A 52 -3.16 6.77 11.84
CA THR A 52 -4.55 6.93 11.42
C THR A 52 -4.61 7.80 10.17
N LEU A 53 -5.34 7.32 9.16
CA LEU A 53 -5.49 7.99 7.87
C LEU A 53 -6.96 8.15 7.55
N LYS A 54 -7.29 9.25 6.86
CA LYS A 54 -8.60 9.39 6.25
C LYS A 54 -8.50 8.93 4.80
N LEU A 55 -9.32 7.94 4.43
CA LEU A 55 -9.38 7.43 3.07
C LEU A 55 -10.77 7.68 2.51
N ASN A 56 -10.84 7.92 1.21
CA ASN A 56 -12.07 8.36 0.56
C ASN A 56 -12.67 7.28 -0.31
N LYS A 57 -13.98 7.12 -0.20
CA LYS A 57 -14.73 6.17 -1.02
C LYS A 57 -14.50 6.44 -2.51
N GLY A 58 -14.29 5.36 -3.25
CA GLY A 58 -14.10 5.44 -4.70
C GLY A 58 -12.66 5.68 -5.13
N THR A 59 -11.76 5.84 -4.16
CA THR A 59 -10.35 6.07 -4.45
C THR A 59 -9.58 4.78 -4.23
N SER A 60 -8.65 4.48 -5.14
CA SER A 60 -7.73 3.36 -5.00
C SER A 60 -6.42 3.87 -4.47
N TYR A 61 -5.86 3.15 -3.52
CA TYR A 61 -4.61 3.52 -2.86
C TYR A 61 -3.58 2.41 -3.04
N LYS A 62 -2.32 2.79 -3.05
CA LYS A 62 -1.21 1.85 -3.09
C LYS A 62 -0.31 2.14 -1.89
N PHE A 63 0.00 1.10 -1.14
CA PHE A 63 0.97 1.17 -0.05
C PHE A 63 2.24 0.48 -0.52
N LYS A 64 3.34 1.22 -0.52
CA LYS A 64 4.64 0.70 -0.92
C LYS A 64 5.53 0.62 0.31
N ILE A 65 6.07 -0.56 0.57
CA ILE A 65 6.87 -0.82 1.76
C ILE A 65 8.32 -0.99 1.33
N THR A 66 9.21 -0.19 1.93
CA THR A 66 10.64 -0.31 1.69
C THR A 66 11.29 -0.72 3.01
N ASN A 67 11.79 -1.95 3.07
CA ASN A 67 12.42 -2.51 4.25
C ASN A 67 13.94 -2.29 4.24
N ASN A 68 14.57 -2.81 5.27
CA ASN A 68 16.04 -2.92 5.35
C ASN A 68 16.75 -1.56 5.35
N GLN A 69 16.09 -0.55 5.86
CA GLN A 69 16.76 0.72 6.11
C GLN A 69 17.75 0.51 7.25
N ASP A 70 18.90 1.18 7.20
CA ASP A 70 19.97 1.04 8.18
C ASP A 70 20.44 -0.41 8.34
N ASN A 71 20.25 -1.24 7.30
CA ASN A 71 20.65 -2.65 7.29
C ASN A 71 19.99 -3.48 8.41
N LEU A 72 18.83 -3.07 8.90
CA LEU A 72 18.08 -3.84 9.88
C LEU A 72 17.23 -4.88 9.16
N PRO A 73 17.18 -6.13 9.66
CA PRO A 73 16.63 -7.27 8.88
C PRO A 73 15.11 -7.40 8.92
N GLY A 74 14.43 -6.68 9.81
CA GLY A 74 12.99 -6.87 10.01
C GLY A 74 12.18 -6.59 8.75
N LEU A 75 11.21 -7.45 8.48
CA LEU A 75 10.26 -7.25 7.39
C LEU A 75 8.97 -6.72 7.95
N ALA A 76 8.56 -5.55 7.47
CA ALA A 76 7.37 -4.88 7.99
C ALA A 76 6.11 -5.63 7.58
N VAL A 77 5.27 -5.89 8.56
CA VAL A 77 3.90 -6.36 8.37
C VAL A 77 3.00 -5.17 8.59
N ILE A 78 2.20 -4.82 7.59
CA ILE A 78 1.19 -3.78 7.76
C ILE A 78 -0.19 -4.41 7.79
N GLU A 79 -1.06 -3.85 8.61
CA GLU A 79 -2.45 -4.23 8.68
C GLU A 79 -3.29 -2.98 8.63
N LEU A 80 -4.19 -2.92 7.65
CA LEU A 80 -5.14 -1.82 7.54
C LEU A 80 -6.41 -2.23 8.28
N LEU A 81 -6.83 -1.40 9.23
CA LEU A 81 -7.92 -1.72 10.14
C LEU A 81 -9.06 -0.74 9.94
N ASP A 82 -10.27 -1.28 9.86
CA ASP A 82 -11.51 -0.52 9.94
C ASP A 82 -12.25 -0.99 11.19
N THR A 83 -12.32 -0.11 12.20
CA THR A 83 -12.99 -0.40 13.46
C THR A 83 -12.49 -1.72 14.06
N ASN A 84 -11.17 -1.84 14.17
CA ASN A 84 -10.47 -3.01 14.73
C ASN A 84 -10.57 -4.27 13.89
N GLU A 85 -11.11 -4.19 12.69
CA GLU A 85 -11.15 -5.32 11.77
C GLU A 85 -10.07 -5.16 10.72
N ILE A 86 -9.25 -6.20 10.52
CA ILE A 86 -8.19 -6.18 9.50
C ILE A 86 -8.84 -6.36 8.14
N ILE A 87 -8.71 -5.36 7.27
CA ILE A 87 -9.30 -5.41 5.94
C ILE A 87 -8.24 -5.56 4.85
N LEU A 88 -6.97 -5.40 5.19
CA LEU A 88 -5.88 -5.53 4.24
C LEU A 88 -4.60 -5.80 4.99
N THR A 89 -3.74 -6.66 4.43
CA THR A 89 -2.39 -6.88 4.94
C THR A 89 -1.46 -7.17 3.76
N ASN A 90 -0.16 -6.94 3.97
CA ASN A 90 0.84 -7.25 2.95
C ASN A 90 1.41 -8.66 3.08
N VAL A 91 0.85 -9.49 3.96
CA VAL A 91 1.33 -10.86 4.16
C VAL A 91 0.22 -11.81 3.74
N LEU A 92 0.53 -12.74 2.83
CA LEU A 92 -0.40 -13.75 2.39
C LEU A 92 0.37 -15.06 2.22
N ASN A 93 -0.08 -16.11 2.93
CA ASN A 93 0.56 -17.44 2.87
C ASN A 93 2.07 -17.35 3.13
N GLU A 94 2.44 -16.59 4.16
CA GLU A 94 3.83 -16.38 4.60
C GLU A 94 4.70 -15.64 3.59
N LYS A 95 4.10 -15.08 2.53
CA LYS A 95 4.80 -14.23 1.58
C LYS A 95 4.56 -12.77 1.93
N TYR A 96 5.62 -11.97 1.80
CA TYR A 96 5.59 -10.52 2.05
C TYR A 96 5.56 -9.80 0.74
N PHE A 97 4.59 -8.91 0.59
CA PHE A 97 4.47 -8.08 -0.60
C PHE A 97 4.94 -6.68 -0.26
N GLU A 98 5.73 -6.10 -1.16
CA GLU A 98 6.22 -4.74 -0.98
C GLU A 98 5.19 -3.71 -1.43
N ASN A 99 4.23 -4.13 -2.22
CA ASN A 99 3.16 -3.25 -2.71
C ASN A 99 1.83 -3.92 -2.46
N VAL A 100 0.91 -3.18 -1.87
CA VAL A 100 -0.47 -3.64 -1.73
C VAL A 100 -1.42 -2.53 -2.14
N ASN A 101 -2.49 -2.90 -2.84
CA ASN A 101 -3.48 -1.95 -3.33
C ASN A 101 -4.77 -2.12 -2.56
N PHE A 102 -5.43 -1.00 -2.29
CA PHE A 102 -6.68 -0.98 -1.56
C PHE A 102 -7.68 -0.09 -2.29
N VAL A 103 -8.86 -0.65 -2.59
CA VAL A 103 -9.98 0.12 -3.14
C VAL A 103 -10.89 0.48 -1.99
N CYS A 104 -11.01 1.78 -1.71
CA CYS A 104 -11.77 2.24 -0.57
C CYS A 104 -13.26 2.27 -0.90
N ASN A 105 -14.07 1.55 -0.12
CA ASN A 105 -15.51 1.47 -0.32
C ASN A 105 -16.29 2.39 0.60
N LYS A 106 -15.64 2.97 1.58
CA LYS A 106 -16.32 3.80 2.57
C LYS A 106 -15.36 4.88 3.06
N THR A 107 -15.75 6.13 2.90
CA THR A 107 -14.97 7.25 3.44
C THR A 107 -14.94 7.18 4.95
N GLY A 108 -13.76 7.28 5.53
CA GLY A 108 -13.62 7.26 6.98
C GLY A 108 -12.16 7.24 7.39
N PHE A 109 -11.97 7.09 8.69
CA PHE A 109 -10.64 6.97 9.27
C PHE A 109 -10.28 5.50 9.41
N TYR A 110 -9.07 5.17 8.98
CA TYR A 110 -8.53 3.82 9.01
C TYR A 110 -7.22 3.85 9.78
N ASP A 111 -6.96 2.78 10.50
CA ASP A 111 -5.68 2.67 11.21
C ASP A 111 -4.77 1.73 10.44
N ILE A 112 -3.50 2.10 10.35
CA ILE A 112 -2.46 1.22 9.85
C ILE A 112 -1.63 0.79 11.05
N LEU A 113 -1.56 -0.50 11.28
CA LEU A 113 -0.68 -1.08 12.27
C LEU A 113 0.56 -1.61 11.57
N ILE A 114 1.73 -1.26 12.07
CA ILE A 114 3.01 -1.69 11.51
C ILE A 114 3.78 -2.41 12.60
N LYS A 115 4.25 -3.61 12.28
CA LYS A 115 5.09 -4.41 13.18
C LYS A 115 6.07 -5.21 12.34
N TYR A 116 7.05 -5.84 12.97
CA TYR A 116 8.04 -6.62 12.27
C TYR A 116 7.84 -8.11 12.51
N LYS A 117 8.00 -8.89 11.44
CA LYS A 117 7.89 -10.33 11.51
C LYS A 117 8.98 -10.91 12.42
N ASP A 118 8.60 -11.96 13.14
CA ASP A 118 9.52 -12.75 13.99
C ASP A 118 10.24 -11.87 15.00
N GLU A 119 9.65 -10.73 15.34
CA GLU A 119 10.17 -9.83 16.36
C GLU A 119 11.62 -9.45 16.11
N LYS A 120 11.94 -9.19 14.84
CA LYS A 120 13.29 -8.74 14.48
C LYS A 120 13.32 -7.21 14.43
N PRO A 121 14.45 -6.59 14.80
CA PRO A 121 14.59 -5.16 14.60
C PRO A 121 14.46 -4.80 13.13
N GLY A 122 13.88 -3.67 12.85
CA GLY A 122 13.67 -3.22 11.48
C GLY A 122 13.58 -1.73 11.36
N HIS A 123 13.75 -1.25 10.14
CA HIS A 123 13.50 0.14 9.79
C HIS A 123 12.88 0.14 8.40
N SER A 124 11.66 0.62 8.31
CA SER A 124 10.89 0.55 7.07
C SER A 124 10.21 1.87 6.79
N ILE A 125 10.01 2.14 5.51
CA ILE A 125 9.32 3.33 5.03
C ILE A 125 8.08 2.86 4.29
N ILE A 126 6.95 3.44 4.63
CA ILE A 126 5.67 3.14 3.98
C ILE A 126 5.26 4.37 3.20
N ASP A 127 5.24 4.26 1.88
CA ASP A 127 4.77 5.33 1.00
C ASP A 127 3.35 5.03 0.58
N ILE A 128 2.51 6.04 0.60
CA ILE A 128 1.11 5.90 0.22
C ILE A 128 0.84 6.75 -1.01
N PHE A 129 0.28 6.10 -2.01
CA PHE A 129 -0.07 6.74 -3.28
C PHE A 129 -1.56 6.60 -3.53
N MET A 130 -2.11 7.59 -4.20
CA MET A 130 -3.45 7.52 -4.77
C MET A 130 -3.28 7.13 -6.23
N LEU A 131 -4.06 6.15 -6.68
CA LEU A 131 -4.03 5.70 -8.06
C LEU A 131 -5.12 6.43 -8.85
N GLN A 132 -4.77 6.92 -10.03
CA GLN A 132 -5.71 7.64 -10.90
C GLN A 132 -5.86 6.93 -12.23
#